data_44504b5169192728ca6c81b97a7b9a3a
#
_entry.id   44504b5169192728ca6c81b97a7b9a3a
#
_cell.length_a   1.000
_cell.length_b   1.000
_cell.length_c   1.000
_cell.angle_alpha   90.00
_cell.angle_beta   90.00
_cell.angle_gamma   90.00
#
_symmetry.space_group_name_H-M   'P 1'
#
loop_
_entity.id
_entity.type
_entity.pdbx_description
1 polymer ?
#
loop_
_entity_poly.entity_id
_entity_poly.type
_entity_poly.pdbx_seq_one_letter_code
_entity_poly.pdbx_strand_id
1 'polypeptide(L)'
;MLIAACEVPETPDKPGNNETVVTPDDEFAVVDGGETVLSIEAVNVRKVARVVGMTPSGEDIPNPNNTLKRFGMSSTDFGNMWDAGDGTVWAVFGDNFNNRGGDWLSNAVAITTDKNLEDGLYYDSMLWDDAKNKRMEIITSRQKTGQYADGSEYEITCIPTGGFSVKTNGVTRQYINYMSVHQWAYGGDNDSWLCNYSEIVYSDDFGKTWTRSGVKWNGNSNFVQVAYDVHDSKVYMWGTKSGRHEKVHVARVSTDDILNKAEYEYWNGEAWVKDESQAAPVTNGHVSEFSVRYNSYYKRWIMLYLSAQQRKLVYRDAASPEGEWSEEKIILNGTYGPSIHPWFCDGRDFWFVSSTVTMDSKVSYDTWHIFLYHAKLREDAAGFNMVWESGFENEPTESISYKTLWKTYESSTSYDAHSGKASCKLINKEEGQWKDACTQTIIVHKNTNYTIKGYAKSSLTGYEKAYLGARLANGVICDKAIPLNPDEWTEISVTFNSGDNTSLDVFFGTWGHAGLTVTVDDITLAPSN
;
A
#
# COMPACT_ATOMS: atom_id res chain seq x y z
N MET A 1 24.95 8.53 -60.59
CA MET A 1 25.94 8.82 -59.54
C MET A 1 25.55 7.98 -58.34
N LEU A 2 26.22 6.82 -58.19
CA LEU A 2 25.96 5.86 -57.12
C LEU A 2 26.46 6.42 -55.79
N ILE A 3 25.66 6.27 -54.74
CA ILE A 3 26.13 6.43 -53.37
C ILE A 3 26.08 5.06 -52.73
N ALA A 4 27.26 4.60 -52.32
CA ALA A 4 27.49 3.30 -51.71
C ALA A 4 26.91 3.23 -50.28
N ALA A 5 26.32 2.10 -49.94
CA ALA A 5 25.96 1.72 -48.60
C ALA A 5 27.22 1.31 -47.81
N CYS A 6 27.40 1.87 -46.61
CA CYS A 6 28.39 1.38 -45.66
C CYS A 6 27.84 0.17 -44.92
N GLU A 7 28.49 -0.95 -45.05
CA GLU A 7 28.30 -2.16 -44.26
C GLU A 7 28.84 -1.96 -42.85
N VAL A 8 28.06 -2.36 -41.85
CA VAL A 8 28.45 -2.45 -40.43
C VAL A 8 29.13 -3.81 -40.22
N PRO A 9 30.30 -3.91 -39.61
CA PRO A 9 30.96 -5.19 -39.39
C PRO A 9 30.25 -6.01 -38.30
N GLU A 10 30.05 -7.31 -38.61
CA GLU A 10 29.57 -8.32 -37.70
C GLU A 10 30.55 -8.50 -36.53
N THR A 11 30.02 -8.51 -35.29
CA THR A 11 30.74 -8.93 -34.10
C THR A 11 30.84 -10.45 -34.01
N PRO A 12 31.99 -11.04 -33.63
CA PRO A 12 32.15 -12.48 -33.59
C PRO A 12 31.35 -13.12 -32.44
N ASP A 13 30.75 -14.28 -32.76
CA ASP A 13 30.05 -15.17 -31.84
C ASP A 13 30.89 -15.52 -30.62
N LYS A 14 30.35 -15.34 -29.43
CA LYS A 14 30.86 -15.94 -28.20
C LYS A 14 30.39 -17.37 -28.09
N PRO A 15 31.27 -18.31 -27.70
CA PRO A 15 30.88 -19.70 -27.49
C PRO A 15 29.90 -19.83 -26.34
N GLY A 16 28.83 -20.56 -26.57
CA GLY A 16 27.78 -20.81 -25.58
C GLY A 16 28.30 -21.58 -24.37
N ASN A 17 28.22 -20.95 -23.21
CA ASN A 17 28.13 -21.67 -21.95
C ASN A 17 26.64 -21.82 -21.64
N ASN A 18 26.16 -23.07 -21.75
CA ASN A 18 24.89 -23.49 -21.16
C ASN A 18 25.07 -23.61 -19.65
N GLU A 19 25.18 -22.49 -18.97
CA GLU A 19 24.81 -22.39 -17.56
C GLU A 19 23.38 -21.90 -17.53
N THR A 20 22.46 -22.79 -17.19
CA THR A 20 21.10 -22.47 -16.80
C THR A 20 21.22 -21.51 -15.60
N VAL A 21 21.04 -20.22 -15.84
CA VAL A 21 20.87 -19.25 -14.76
C VAL A 21 19.52 -19.60 -14.14
N VAL A 22 19.55 -20.32 -13.04
CA VAL A 22 18.38 -20.52 -12.17
C VAL A 22 18.09 -19.14 -11.58
N THR A 23 17.08 -18.48 -12.11
CA THR A 23 16.58 -17.25 -11.50
C THR A 23 15.85 -17.61 -10.21
N PRO A 24 15.87 -16.76 -9.18
CA PRO A 24 15.15 -17.01 -7.92
C PRO A 24 13.65 -17.30 -8.08
N ASP A 25 13.09 -17.08 -9.25
CA ASP A 25 11.69 -17.33 -9.58
C ASP A 25 11.39 -18.80 -9.92
N ASP A 26 12.40 -19.65 -10.16
CA ASP A 26 12.20 -21.05 -10.55
C ASP A 26 11.98 -22.03 -9.37
N GLU A 27 12.12 -21.57 -8.12
CA GLU A 27 11.91 -22.43 -6.93
C GLU A 27 10.44 -22.62 -6.52
N PHE A 28 9.52 -21.94 -7.18
CA PHE A 28 8.09 -22.09 -6.88
C PHE A 28 7.40 -22.92 -7.95
N ALA A 29 7.39 -24.24 -7.74
CA ALA A 29 6.59 -25.13 -8.56
C ALA A 29 5.13 -24.64 -8.59
N VAL A 30 4.65 -24.35 -9.78
CA VAL A 30 3.23 -24.11 -10.05
C VAL A 30 2.51 -25.39 -9.70
N VAL A 31 1.71 -25.39 -8.63
CA VAL A 31 0.71 -26.43 -8.43
C VAL A 31 -0.43 -26.11 -9.41
N ASP A 32 -0.29 -26.62 -10.62
CA ASP A 32 -1.35 -26.60 -11.62
C ASP A 32 -2.35 -27.70 -11.25
N GLY A 33 -3.38 -27.33 -10.54
CA GLY A 33 -4.43 -28.25 -10.13
C GLY A 33 -5.46 -27.62 -9.24
N GLY A 34 -6.47 -26.97 -9.80
CA GLY A 34 -7.85 -26.92 -9.31
C GLY A 34 -8.16 -26.67 -7.84
N GLU A 35 -7.18 -26.49 -6.99
CA GLU A 35 -7.39 -26.19 -5.57
C GLU A 35 -7.65 -24.68 -5.38
N THR A 36 -8.68 -24.39 -4.63
CA THR A 36 -9.03 -23.01 -4.26
C THR A 36 -7.92 -22.46 -3.37
N VAL A 37 -7.25 -21.39 -3.79
CA VAL A 37 -6.32 -20.64 -2.94
C VAL A 37 -7.08 -20.12 -1.74
N LEU A 38 -6.70 -20.57 -0.54
CA LEU A 38 -7.41 -20.21 0.70
C LEU A 38 -7.12 -18.79 1.12
N SER A 39 -5.89 -18.31 0.89
CA SER A 39 -5.44 -16.97 1.26
C SER A 39 -4.17 -16.63 0.48
N ILE A 40 -3.84 -15.36 0.36
CA ILE A 40 -2.60 -14.88 -0.25
C ILE A 40 -1.77 -14.08 0.73
N GLU A 41 -0.43 -14.18 0.58
CA GLU A 41 0.54 -13.43 1.37
C GLU A 41 1.33 -12.48 0.47
N ALA A 42 1.50 -11.23 0.94
CA ALA A 42 2.38 -10.26 0.29
C ALA A 42 3.76 -10.30 0.95
N VAL A 43 4.80 -10.47 0.16
CA VAL A 43 6.19 -10.61 0.63
C VAL A 43 7.12 -9.70 -0.18
N ASN A 44 8.35 -9.51 0.30
CA ASN A 44 9.38 -8.70 -0.37
C ASN A 44 8.88 -7.29 -0.74
N VAL A 45 8.21 -6.63 0.20
CA VAL A 45 7.70 -5.28 0.00
C VAL A 45 8.85 -4.30 -0.05
N ARG A 46 8.92 -3.52 -1.11
CA ARG A 46 9.93 -2.47 -1.27
C ARG A 46 9.31 -1.18 -1.80
N LYS A 47 9.87 -0.07 -1.39
CA LYS A 47 9.60 1.24 -1.99
C LYS A 47 10.46 1.41 -3.23
N VAL A 48 9.85 1.81 -4.34
CA VAL A 48 10.52 1.88 -5.64
C VAL A 48 10.87 3.30 -6.03
N ALA A 49 9.89 4.20 -5.99
CA ALA A 49 10.07 5.56 -6.47
C ALA A 49 9.12 6.53 -5.77
N ARG A 50 9.46 7.79 -5.79
CA ARG A 50 8.56 8.90 -5.51
C ARG A 50 7.71 9.16 -6.75
N VAL A 51 6.40 9.15 -6.61
CA VAL A 51 5.45 9.39 -7.71
C VAL A 51 5.03 10.85 -7.74
N VAL A 52 4.76 11.43 -6.57
CA VAL A 52 4.40 12.83 -6.40
C VAL A 52 5.20 13.45 -5.27
N GLY A 53 5.54 14.71 -5.44
CA GLY A 53 6.24 15.51 -4.44
C GLY A 53 7.66 15.89 -4.88
N MET A 54 8.25 16.76 -4.08
CA MET A 54 9.64 17.18 -4.28
C MET A 54 10.59 16.15 -3.66
N THR A 55 11.75 15.96 -4.28
CA THR A 55 12.82 15.16 -3.70
C THR A 55 13.56 16.00 -2.65
N PRO A 56 13.56 15.59 -1.38
CA PRO A 56 14.38 16.24 -0.36
C PRO A 56 15.87 16.13 -0.69
N SER A 57 16.65 17.10 -0.18
CA SER A 57 18.10 17.06 -0.36
C SER A 57 18.70 15.82 0.33
N GLY A 58 19.42 15.01 -0.44
CA GLY A 58 20.06 13.79 0.05
C GLY A 58 19.18 12.52 -0.03
N GLU A 59 17.97 12.61 -0.55
CA GLU A 59 17.16 11.43 -0.87
C GLU A 59 17.63 10.80 -2.18
N ASP A 60 17.88 9.50 -2.19
CA ASP A 60 18.35 8.72 -3.34
C ASP A 60 17.23 7.87 -3.99
N ILE A 61 15.97 8.20 -3.71
CA ILE A 61 14.83 7.51 -4.31
C ILE A 61 14.51 8.15 -5.66
N PRO A 62 14.33 7.35 -6.73
CA PRO A 62 13.94 7.88 -8.03
C PRO A 62 12.67 8.74 -7.94
N ASN A 63 12.68 9.86 -8.67
CA ASN A 63 11.51 10.74 -8.84
C ASN A 63 11.32 11.04 -10.33
N PRO A 64 10.77 10.10 -11.12
CA PRO A 64 10.68 10.26 -12.57
C PRO A 64 9.75 11.40 -12.97
N ASN A 65 8.76 11.73 -12.12
CA ASN A 65 7.75 12.72 -12.46
C ASN A 65 8.18 14.16 -12.21
N ASN A 66 8.91 14.42 -11.12
CA ASN A 66 9.21 15.79 -10.69
C ASN A 66 7.98 16.72 -10.86
N THR A 67 6.88 16.36 -10.19
CA THR A 67 5.55 16.91 -10.47
C THR A 67 5.44 18.41 -10.26
N LEU A 68 6.27 18.98 -9.37
CA LEU A 68 6.34 20.43 -9.24
C LEU A 68 6.82 21.11 -10.52
N LYS A 69 7.90 20.59 -11.11
CA LYS A 69 8.49 21.19 -12.32
C LYS A 69 7.62 20.97 -13.56
N ARG A 70 7.06 19.75 -13.71
CA ARG A 70 6.31 19.39 -14.91
C ARG A 70 4.87 19.91 -14.89
N PHE A 71 4.24 19.88 -13.72
CA PHE A 71 2.79 20.09 -13.60
C PHE A 71 2.40 21.16 -12.57
N GLY A 72 3.37 21.80 -11.92
CA GLY A 72 3.10 22.77 -10.88
C GLY A 72 2.48 22.17 -9.62
N MET A 73 2.70 20.86 -9.35
CA MET A 73 2.13 20.15 -8.21
C MET A 73 3.25 19.67 -7.28
N SER A 74 3.40 20.32 -6.14
CA SER A 74 4.42 19.97 -5.15
C SER A 74 3.95 18.93 -4.14
N SER A 75 2.62 18.84 -3.93
CA SER A 75 2.04 18.10 -2.83
C SER A 75 0.62 17.68 -3.18
N THR A 76 0.27 16.43 -2.91
CA THR A 76 -1.07 15.84 -2.96
C THR A 76 -1.08 14.48 -2.32
N ASP A 77 -2.26 13.91 -2.14
CA ASP A 77 -2.47 12.55 -1.65
C ASP A 77 -3.36 11.72 -2.58
N PHE A 78 -3.56 10.45 -2.21
CA PHE A 78 -4.30 9.40 -2.90
C PHE A 78 -3.61 8.90 -4.18
N GLY A 79 -4.01 9.36 -5.35
CA GLY A 79 -3.58 8.80 -6.64
C GLY A 79 -4.34 7.53 -6.97
N ASN A 80 -5.68 7.55 -6.80
CA ASN A 80 -6.54 6.42 -7.13
C ASN A 80 -6.50 6.11 -8.62
N MET A 81 -6.03 4.90 -8.97
CA MET A 81 -5.75 4.49 -10.35
C MET A 81 -6.85 3.59 -10.91
N TRP A 82 -7.08 3.70 -12.21
CA TRP A 82 -7.90 2.76 -12.99
C TRP A 82 -7.39 2.63 -14.43
N ASP A 83 -7.68 1.49 -15.05
CA ASP A 83 -7.52 1.30 -16.49
C ASP A 83 -8.55 2.14 -17.22
N ALA A 84 -8.10 3.06 -18.07
CA ALA A 84 -8.99 3.92 -18.82
C ALA A 84 -9.63 3.24 -20.04
N GLY A 85 -9.23 1.99 -20.35
CA GLY A 85 -9.78 1.18 -21.45
C GLY A 85 -9.31 1.58 -22.84
N ASP A 86 -8.31 2.46 -22.93
CA ASP A 86 -7.71 2.97 -24.18
C ASP A 86 -6.20 2.69 -24.26
N GLY A 87 -5.67 1.89 -23.35
CA GLY A 87 -4.23 1.61 -23.22
C GLY A 87 -3.51 2.60 -22.32
N THR A 88 -4.23 3.39 -21.54
CA THR A 88 -3.69 4.27 -20.51
C THR A 88 -4.23 3.90 -19.12
N VAL A 89 -3.48 4.24 -18.09
CA VAL A 89 -3.94 4.25 -16.69
C VAL A 89 -4.10 5.70 -16.26
N TRP A 90 -5.20 6.00 -15.62
CA TRP A 90 -5.47 7.29 -15.04
C TRP A 90 -5.33 7.23 -13.52
N ALA A 91 -4.81 8.30 -12.94
CA ALA A 91 -4.65 8.46 -11.50
C ALA A 91 -5.29 9.78 -11.06
N VAL A 92 -6.30 9.72 -10.20
CA VAL A 92 -6.95 10.90 -9.63
C VAL A 92 -6.44 11.18 -8.23
N PHE A 93 -6.07 12.42 -7.99
CA PHE A 93 -5.54 12.94 -6.73
C PHE A 93 -6.59 13.77 -5.99
N GLY A 94 -6.44 13.85 -4.67
CA GLY A 94 -7.20 14.76 -3.82
C GLY A 94 -6.68 16.20 -3.85
N ASP A 95 -6.85 16.91 -2.74
CA ASP A 95 -6.34 18.27 -2.58
C ASP A 95 -4.88 18.35 -3.01
N ASN A 96 -4.59 19.28 -3.92
CA ASN A 96 -3.26 19.39 -4.46
C ASN A 96 -2.81 20.85 -4.56
N PHE A 97 -1.53 21.07 -4.33
CA PHE A 97 -0.95 22.39 -4.15
C PHE A 97 0.26 22.57 -5.06
N ASN A 98 0.53 23.83 -5.42
CA ASN A 98 1.83 24.19 -5.93
C ASN A 98 2.83 24.43 -4.78
N ASN A 99 3.97 25.04 -5.07
CA ASN A 99 4.97 25.34 -4.05
C ASN A 99 4.36 26.16 -2.89
N ARG A 100 4.56 25.71 -1.64
CA ARG A 100 4.16 26.39 -0.39
C ARG A 100 2.65 26.49 -0.12
N GLY A 101 1.88 25.49 -0.55
CA GLY A 101 0.44 25.46 -0.30
C GLY A 101 -0.38 26.44 -1.11
N GLY A 102 0.23 27.10 -2.12
CA GLY A 102 -0.51 27.96 -3.05
C GLY A 102 -1.21 27.14 -4.14
N ASP A 103 -2.05 27.79 -4.93
CA ASP A 103 -2.81 27.22 -6.05
C ASP A 103 -3.51 25.89 -5.70
N TRP A 104 -4.25 25.91 -4.59
CA TRP A 104 -5.02 24.77 -4.14
C TRP A 104 -6.13 24.42 -5.14
N LEU A 105 -6.11 23.18 -5.60
CA LEU A 105 -7.18 22.53 -6.35
C LEU A 105 -7.66 21.32 -5.58
N SER A 106 -8.96 21.05 -5.58
CA SER A 106 -9.56 19.93 -4.85
C SER A 106 -9.25 18.56 -5.47
N ASN A 107 -8.85 18.55 -6.74
CA ASN A 107 -8.52 17.33 -7.46
C ASN A 107 -7.74 17.62 -8.73
N ALA A 108 -7.05 16.60 -9.22
CA ALA A 108 -6.35 16.60 -10.51
C ALA A 108 -6.23 15.16 -11.03
N VAL A 109 -6.02 14.97 -12.33
CA VAL A 109 -5.81 13.64 -12.94
C VAL A 109 -4.53 13.61 -13.73
N ALA A 110 -3.70 12.59 -13.46
CA ALA A 110 -2.56 12.21 -14.30
C ALA A 110 -2.91 11.01 -15.18
N ILE A 111 -2.18 10.90 -16.28
CA ILE A 111 -2.34 9.85 -17.30
C ILE A 111 -0.99 9.22 -17.57
N THR A 112 -0.94 7.89 -17.66
CA THR A 112 0.26 7.13 -17.92
C THR A 112 0.03 5.99 -18.90
N THR A 113 1.04 5.72 -19.74
CA THR A 113 1.16 4.51 -20.56
C THR A 113 2.27 3.61 -20.05
N ASP A 114 2.84 3.92 -18.89
CA ASP A 114 4.01 3.25 -18.34
C ASP A 114 3.74 1.76 -18.07
N LYS A 115 4.61 0.92 -18.60
CA LYS A 115 4.58 -0.55 -18.44
C LYS A 115 5.84 -1.09 -17.77
N ASN A 116 6.76 -0.20 -17.35
CA ASN A 116 7.96 -0.56 -16.62
C ASN A 116 8.01 0.17 -15.28
N LEU A 117 7.44 -0.43 -14.25
CA LEU A 117 7.40 0.18 -12.91
C LEU A 117 8.70 -0.02 -12.10
N GLU A 118 9.68 -0.77 -12.60
CA GLU A 118 10.94 -1.04 -11.90
C GLU A 118 11.82 0.23 -11.74
N ASP A 119 11.69 1.17 -12.66
CA ASP A 119 12.37 2.49 -12.61
C ASP A 119 11.45 3.63 -12.11
N GLY A 120 10.26 3.27 -11.65
CA GLY A 120 9.25 4.17 -11.11
C GLY A 120 8.02 4.31 -12.01
N LEU A 121 6.93 4.84 -11.46
CA LEU A 121 5.71 5.15 -12.22
C LEU A 121 5.85 6.54 -12.85
N TYR A 122 5.92 6.60 -14.18
CA TYR A 122 6.02 7.84 -14.94
C TYR A 122 4.66 8.29 -15.49
N TYR A 123 4.28 9.52 -15.25
CA TYR A 123 3.09 10.13 -15.83
C TYR A 123 3.44 10.86 -17.14
N ASP A 124 2.82 10.46 -18.24
CA ASP A 124 3.00 11.10 -19.56
C ASP A 124 2.48 12.54 -19.52
N SER A 125 1.30 12.72 -18.93
CA SER A 125 0.61 14.02 -18.86
C SER A 125 -0.31 14.12 -17.64
N MET A 126 -0.86 15.31 -17.44
CA MET A 126 -2.02 15.55 -16.60
C MET A 126 -3.13 16.19 -17.43
N LEU A 127 -4.39 16.01 -17.04
CA LEU A 127 -5.48 16.80 -17.59
C LEU A 127 -5.18 18.29 -17.34
N TRP A 128 -5.30 19.11 -18.40
CA TRP A 128 -4.82 20.48 -18.40
C TRP A 128 -5.94 21.46 -18.77
N ASP A 129 -6.03 22.56 -18.03
CA ASP A 129 -6.90 23.70 -18.33
C ASP A 129 -6.07 24.71 -19.14
N ASP A 130 -6.21 24.69 -20.46
CA ASP A 130 -5.45 25.57 -21.36
C ASP A 130 -5.76 27.05 -21.13
N ALA A 131 -6.99 27.39 -20.74
CA ALA A 131 -7.38 28.76 -20.47
C ALA A 131 -6.69 29.33 -19.22
N LYS A 132 -6.42 28.50 -18.24
CA LYS A 132 -5.74 28.88 -17.01
C LYS A 132 -4.25 28.52 -17.02
N ASN A 133 -3.79 27.78 -18.03
CA ASN A 133 -2.44 27.25 -18.15
C ASN A 133 -1.96 26.53 -16.89
N LYS A 134 -2.79 25.61 -16.41
CA LYS A 134 -2.49 24.77 -15.24
C LYS A 134 -3.23 23.45 -15.27
N ARG A 135 -2.89 22.54 -14.36
CA ARG A 135 -3.61 21.29 -14.18
C ARG A 135 -5.11 21.54 -13.98
N MET A 136 -5.93 20.68 -14.56
CA MET A 136 -7.38 20.82 -14.55
C MET A 136 -7.93 20.35 -13.20
N GLU A 137 -8.78 21.17 -12.58
CA GLU A 137 -9.66 20.76 -11.51
C GLU A 137 -10.95 20.22 -12.12
N ILE A 138 -11.21 18.91 -11.95
CA ILE A 138 -12.33 18.21 -12.59
C ILE A 138 -13.64 18.56 -11.92
N ILE A 139 -13.64 18.51 -10.58
CA ILE A 139 -14.80 18.84 -9.76
C ILE A 139 -14.39 20.07 -8.95
N THR A 140 -14.84 21.23 -9.39
CA THR A 140 -14.55 22.50 -8.72
C THR A 140 -15.28 22.60 -7.41
N SER A 141 -14.52 22.72 -6.34
CA SER A 141 -15.02 23.01 -5.01
C SER A 141 -15.14 24.53 -4.79
N ARG A 142 -16.02 24.89 -3.87
CA ARG A 142 -16.14 26.29 -3.44
C ARG A 142 -15.05 26.70 -2.46
N GLN A 143 -14.34 25.74 -1.88
CA GLN A 143 -13.26 25.96 -0.89
C GLN A 143 -13.68 26.90 0.26
N LYS A 144 -14.90 26.70 0.79
CA LYS A 144 -15.49 27.54 1.82
C LYS A 144 -15.99 26.72 3.00
N THR A 145 -15.86 27.30 4.18
CA THR A 145 -16.43 26.80 5.45
C THR A 145 -17.63 27.62 5.87
N GLY A 146 -18.49 27.04 6.71
CA GLY A 146 -19.70 27.67 7.22
C GLY A 146 -20.96 27.21 6.49
N GLN A 147 -22.01 28.06 6.48
CA GLN A 147 -23.31 27.71 5.92
C GLN A 147 -23.76 28.72 4.87
N TYR A 148 -24.55 28.25 3.92
CA TYR A 148 -25.30 29.10 2.99
C TYR A 148 -26.49 29.74 3.70
N ALA A 149 -27.08 30.76 3.06
CA ALA A 149 -28.26 31.44 3.56
C ALA A 149 -29.50 30.52 3.74
N ASP A 150 -29.56 29.40 3.00
CA ASP A 150 -30.59 28.38 3.13
C ASP A 150 -30.32 27.35 4.25
N GLY A 151 -29.22 27.52 4.99
CA GLY A 151 -28.81 26.65 6.09
C GLY A 151 -28.03 25.41 5.68
N SER A 152 -27.79 25.18 4.38
CA SER A 152 -26.93 24.09 3.94
C SER A 152 -25.45 24.40 4.20
N GLU A 153 -24.68 23.33 4.52
CA GLU A 153 -23.25 23.46 4.78
C GLU A 153 -22.46 23.79 3.52
N TYR A 154 -21.43 24.61 3.66
CA TYR A 154 -20.49 24.86 2.57
C TYR A 154 -19.70 23.61 2.22
N GLU A 155 -19.11 23.65 1.04
CA GLU A 155 -18.18 22.63 0.56
C GLU A 155 -16.76 23.17 0.67
N ILE A 156 -15.95 22.55 1.52
CA ILE A 156 -14.52 22.90 1.67
C ILE A 156 -13.75 22.39 0.47
N THR A 157 -13.96 21.11 0.14
CA THR A 157 -13.26 20.44 -0.94
C THR A 157 -14.11 19.31 -1.53
N CYS A 158 -13.75 18.88 -2.75
CA CYS A 158 -14.30 17.72 -3.45
C CYS A 158 -13.20 16.68 -3.63
N ILE A 159 -13.13 15.71 -2.71
CA ILE A 159 -12.10 14.68 -2.72
C ILE A 159 -12.54 13.48 -3.55
N PRO A 160 -11.84 13.12 -4.64
CA PRO A 160 -12.08 11.89 -5.37
C PRO A 160 -11.73 10.67 -4.52
N THR A 161 -12.59 9.66 -4.55
CA THR A 161 -12.40 8.44 -3.75
C THR A 161 -12.11 7.21 -4.59
N GLY A 162 -12.49 7.22 -5.87
CA GLY A 162 -12.21 6.13 -6.81
C GLY A 162 -12.60 6.49 -8.23
N GLY A 163 -12.03 5.79 -9.18
CA GLY A 163 -12.35 5.93 -10.60
C GLY A 163 -12.43 4.57 -11.30
N PHE A 164 -13.14 4.53 -12.41
CA PHE A 164 -13.25 3.37 -13.30
C PHE A 164 -13.65 3.79 -14.70
N SER A 165 -13.54 2.89 -15.67
CA SER A 165 -14.01 3.10 -17.02
C SER A 165 -14.91 1.98 -17.49
N VAL A 166 -15.86 2.30 -18.37
CA VAL A 166 -16.69 1.30 -19.06
C VAL A 166 -16.85 1.68 -20.51
N LYS A 167 -16.68 0.70 -21.39
CA LYS A 167 -16.92 0.88 -22.82
C LYS A 167 -18.38 0.58 -23.15
N THR A 168 -19.13 1.61 -23.55
CA THR A 168 -20.51 1.49 -23.92
C THR A 168 -20.71 2.08 -25.32
N ASN A 169 -21.31 1.32 -26.24
CA ASN A 169 -21.59 1.75 -27.62
C ASN A 169 -20.37 2.30 -28.38
N GLY A 170 -19.20 1.71 -28.14
CA GLY A 170 -17.95 2.09 -28.80
C GLY A 170 -17.22 3.30 -28.20
N VAL A 171 -17.80 3.96 -27.21
CA VAL A 171 -17.18 5.05 -26.42
C VAL A 171 -16.74 4.50 -25.08
N THR A 172 -15.51 4.79 -24.68
CA THR A 172 -15.03 4.48 -23.33
C THR A 172 -15.29 5.69 -22.44
N ARG A 173 -16.28 5.55 -21.57
CA ARG A 173 -16.64 6.57 -20.60
C ARG A 173 -15.78 6.42 -19.34
N GLN A 174 -15.24 7.53 -18.88
CA GLN A 174 -14.51 7.62 -17.61
C GLN A 174 -15.48 8.04 -16.51
N TYR A 175 -15.36 7.41 -15.33
CA TYR A 175 -16.15 7.73 -14.15
C TYR A 175 -15.24 8.02 -12.98
N ILE A 176 -15.59 9.03 -12.18
CA ILE A 176 -14.93 9.33 -10.90
C ILE A 176 -16.02 9.56 -9.86
N ASN A 177 -15.88 8.91 -8.71
CA ASN A 177 -16.67 9.26 -7.53
C ASN A 177 -15.88 10.25 -6.67
N TYR A 178 -16.58 11.21 -6.09
CA TYR A 178 -16.00 12.15 -5.14
C TYR A 178 -16.91 12.34 -3.94
N MET A 179 -16.33 12.73 -2.81
CA MET A 179 -17.05 13.16 -1.61
C MET A 179 -16.97 14.68 -1.47
N SER A 180 -18.11 15.31 -1.17
CA SER A 180 -18.24 16.75 -0.88
C SER A 180 -18.00 16.96 0.61
N VAL A 181 -16.80 17.35 1.00
CA VAL A 181 -16.41 17.53 2.41
C VAL A 181 -16.82 18.91 2.90
N HIS A 182 -17.52 18.97 4.03
CA HIS A 182 -17.88 20.26 4.64
C HIS A 182 -17.26 20.50 6.03
N GLN A 183 -16.68 19.48 6.66
CA GLN A 183 -15.99 19.63 7.94
C GLN A 183 -14.90 18.58 8.10
N TRP A 184 -13.68 19.03 8.38
CA TRP A 184 -12.56 18.20 8.81
C TRP A 184 -12.48 18.13 10.34
N ALA A 185 -11.81 17.12 10.86
CA ALA A 185 -11.55 16.92 12.29
C ALA A 185 -12.82 17.01 13.15
N TYR A 186 -13.90 16.33 12.73
CA TYR A 186 -15.17 16.32 13.45
C TYR A 186 -14.99 15.77 14.86
N GLY A 187 -15.55 16.51 15.84
CA GLY A 187 -15.41 16.15 17.25
C GLY A 187 -13.98 16.28 17.80
N GLY A 188 -13.06 16.92 17.08
CA GLY A 188 -11.64 17.04 17.45
C GLY A 188 -10.79 15.83 17.04
N ASP A 189 -11.36 14.88 16.32
CA ASP A 189 -10.68 13.70 15.78
C ASP A 189 -10.24 13.93 14.33
N ASN A 190 -8.93 13.93 14.06
CA ASN A 190 -8.37 14.13 12.72
C ASN A 190 -8.67 12.98 11.75
N ASP A 191 -9.11 11.84 12.25
CA ASP A 191 -9.53 10.69 11.44
C ASP A 191 -11.05 10.72 11.13
N SER A 192 -11.74 11.79 11.51
CA SER A 192 -13.17 11.97 11.30
C SER A 192 -13.47 13.24 10.50
N TRP A 193 -14.35 13.13 9.53
CA TRP A 193 -14.86 14.28 8.76
C TRP A 193 -16.31 14.06 8.36
N LEU A 194 -16.98 15.16 7.99
CA LEU A 194 -18.37 15.14 7.55
C LEU A 194 -18.47 15.56 6.08
N CYS A 195 -19.35 14.88 5.37
CA CYS A 195 -19.64 15.14 3.96
C CYS A 195 -21.09 15.54 3.74
N ASN A 196 -21.32 16.36 2.72
CA ASN A 196 -22.66 16.67 2.25
C ASN A 196 -23.26 15.46 1.52
N TYR A 197 -22.46 14.84 0.63
CA TYR A 197 -22.82 13.69 -0.20
C TYR A 197 -21.55 13.12 -0.87
N SER A 198 -21.71 11.98 -1.53
CA SER A 198 -20.82 11.55 -2.61
C SER A 198 -21.59 11.51 -3.93
N GLU A 199 -20.90 11.70 -5.05
CA GLU A 199 -21.50 11.75 -6.38
C GLU A 199 -20.56 11.19 -7.45
N ILE A 200 -21.12 10.53 -8.46
CA ILE A 200 -20.39 10.13 -9.65
C ILE A 200 -20.40 11.27 -10.66
N VAL A 201 -19.23 11.59 -11.21
CA VAL A 201 -19.06 12.40 -12.42
C VAL A 201 -18.52 11.53 -13.54
N TYR A 202 -18.78 11.92 -14.80
CA TYR A 202 -18.30 11.16 -15.94
C TYR A 202 -17.82 12.05 -17.09
N SER A 203 -16.99 11.48 -17.96
CA SER A 203 -16.49 12.08 -19.19
C SER A 203 -16.61 11.10 -20.36
N ASP A 204 -17.09 11.60 -21.51
CA ASP A 204 -17.20 10.86 -22.77
C ASP A 204 -16.13 11.29 -23.80
N ASP A 205 -15.27 12.25 -23.45
CA ASP A 205 -14.35 12.91 -24.36
C ASP A 205 -12.90 12.90 -23.85
N PHE A 206 -12.52 11.80 -23.16
CA PHE A 206 -11.19 11.62 -22.59
C PHE A 206 -10.79 12.73 -21.60
N GLY A 207 -11.73 13.10 -20.73
CA GLY A 207 -11.46 14.02 -19.63
C GLY A 207 -11.46 15.50 -20.01
N LYS A 208 -11.78 15.88 -21.26
CA LYS A 208 -11.85 17.28 -21.65
C LYS A 208 -13.01 18.00 -20.99
N THR A 209 -14.14 17.31 -20.86
CA THR A 209 -15.31 17.80 -20.13
C THR A 209 -15.85 16.75 -19.16
N TRP A 210 -16.41 17.22 -18.06
CA TRP A 210 -16.95 16.36 -17.00
C TRP A 210 -18.40 16.76 -16.69
N THR A 211 -19.25 15.77 -16.55
CA THR A 211 -20.67 15.93 -16.27
C THR A 211 -21.01 15.33 -14.90
N ARG A 212 -21.70 16.08 -14.07
CA ARG A 212 -22.30 15.56 -12.81
C ARG A 212 -23.49 14.67 -13.18
N SER A 213 -23.46 13.42 -12.73
CA SER A 213 -24.47 12.43 -13.14
C SER A 213 -25.78 12.57 -12.38
N GLY A 214 -25.76 13.15 -11.19
CA GLY A 214 -26.88 13.12 -10.25
C GLY A 214 -27.02 11.81 -9.47
N VAL A 215 -26.19 10.79 -9.76
CA VAL A 215 -26.13 9.56 -8.96
C VAL A 215 -25.35 9.86 -7.67
N LYS A 216 -26.09 9.96 -6.57
CA LYS A 216 -25.61 10.46 -5.28
C LYS A 216 -25.95 9.56 -4.12
N TRP A 217 -25.09 9.59 -3.12
CA TRP A 217 -25.32 9.03 -1.79
C TRP A 217 -25.23 10.14 -0.74
N ASN A 218 -26.11 10.11 0.25
CA ASN A 218 -26.10 11.11 1.32
C ASN A 218 -24.81 11.08 2.13
N GLY A 219 -24.43 12.18 2.76
CA GLY A 219 -23.18 12.30 3.54
C GLY A 219 -23.06 11.34 4.74
N ASN A 220 -24.15 10.73 5.17
CA ASN A 220 -24.19 9.69 6.21
C ASN A 220 -24.36 8.27 5.66
N SER A 221 -24.37 8.10 4.33
CA SER A 221 -24.43 6.79 3.66
C SER A 221 -23.15 5.97 3.92
N ASN A 222 -23.29 4.66 3.83
CA ASN A 222 -22.14 3.73 3.83
C ASN A 222 -21.36 3.75 2.50
N PHE A 223 -21.70 4.63 1.57
CA PHE A 223 -21.09 4.76 0.23
C PHE A 223 -20.61 6.19 -0.04
N VAL A 224 -20.06 6.85 0.99
CA VAL A 224 -19.46 8.18 0.86
C VAL A 224 -18.05 8.09 0.34
N GLN A 225 -17.24 7.23 0.93
CA GLN A 225 -15.87 6.94 0.54
C GLN A 225 -15.86 5.55 -0.12
N VAL A 226 -15.46 5.48 -1.38
CA VAL A 226 -15.67 4.26 -2.19
C VAL A 226 -14.45 3.88 -3.01
N ALA A 227 -14.30 2.57 -3.23
CA ALA A 227 -13.42 1.98 -4.23
C ALA A 227 -14.25 1.20 -5.25
N TYR A 228 -13.75 1.12 -6.48
CA TYR A 228 -14.42 0.45 -7.58
C TYR A 228 -13.53 -0.59 -8.25
N ASP A 229 -14.17 -1.65 -8.74
CA ASP A 229 -13.60 -2.53 -9.75
C ASP A 229 -14.69 -3.01 -10.71
N VAL A 230 -14.30 -3.27 -11.96
CA VAL A 230 -15.21 -3.75 -13.01
C VAL A 230 -14.90 -5.20 -13.31
N HIS A 231 -15.86 -6.08 -13.06
CA HIS A 231 -15.69 -7.51 -13.25
C HIS A 231 -17.00 -8.15 -13.72
N ASP A 232 -16.95 -9.04 -14.71
CA ASP A 232 -18.10 -9.80 -15.25
C ASP A 232 -19.33 -8.93 -15.56
N SER A 233 -19.13 -7.83 -16.32
CA SER A 233 -20.19 -6.87 -16.71
C SER A 233 -20.90 -6.22 -15.52
N LYS A 234 -20.27 -6.21 -14.36
CA LYS A 234 -20.71 -5.48 -13.17
C LYS A 234 -19.65 -4.48 -12.75
N VAL A 235 -20.12 -3.35 -12.25
CA VAL A 235 -19.30 -2.43 -11.46
C VAL A 235 -19.57 -2.74 -10.01
N TYR A 236 -18.54 -3.20 -9.29
CA TYR A 236 -18.60 -3.37 -7.84
C TYR A 236 -18.13 -2.08 -7.18
N MET A 237 -18.81 -1.69 -6.13
CA MET A 237 -18.54 -0.49 -5.35
C MET A 237 -18.47 -0.89 -3.87
N TRP A 238 -17.28 -0.91 -3.31
CA TRP A 238 -17.10 -1.02 -1.87
C TRP A 238 -17.14 0.36 -1.27
N GLY A 239 -17.82 0.51 -0.14
CA GLY A 239 -18.05 1.81 0.46
C GLY A 239 -17.97 1.83 1.97
N THR A 240 -17.58 2.98 2.52
CA THR A 240 -17.65 3.32 3.94
C THR A 240 -18.36 4.67 4.11
N LYS A 241 -18.77 4.98 5.33
CA LYS A 241 -19.05 6.36 5.70
C LYS A 241 -17.78 7.20 5.61
N SER A 242 -17.93 8.52 5.76
CA SER A 242 -16.79 9.42 5.89
C SER A 242 -16.00 9.13 7.19
N GLY A 243 -14.67 9.27 7.12
CA GLY A 243 -13.76 9.00 8.24
C GLY A 243 -13.01 7.67 8.09
N ARG A 244 -12.25 7.30 9.13
CA ARG A 244 -11.31 6.16 9.14
C ARG A 244 -11.70 5.04 10.10
N HIS A 245 -12.90 5.08 10.68
CA HIS A 245 -13.32 4.15 11.73
C HIS A 245 -14.45 3.22 11.30
N GLU A 246 -14.73 3.17 10.00
CA GLU A 246 -15.96 2.58 9.49
C GLU A 246 -15.76 1.15 8.95
N LYS A 247 -16.88 0.45 8.78
CA LYS A 247 -16.93 -0.88 8.15
C LYS A 247 -17.18 -0.73 6.67
N VAL A 248 -16.63 -1.63 5.87
CA VAL A 248 -16.90 -1.68 4.43
C VAL A 248 -18.22 -2.39 4.17
N HIS A 249 -18.99 -1.82 3.25
CA HIS A 249 -20.19 -2.38 2.64
C HIS A 249 -19.95 -2.54 1.14
N VAL A 250 -20.74 -3.36 0.47
CA VAL A 250 -20.58 -3.55 -0.97
C VAL A 250 -21.90 -3.39 -1.71
N ALA A 251 -21.83 -2.70 -2.83
CA ALA A 251 -22.90 -2.56 -3.82
C ALA A 251 -22.39 -2.98 -5.20
N ARG A 252 -23.31 -3.23 -6.13
CA ARG A 252 -22.99 -3.50 -7.52
C ARG A 252 -24.06 -2.94 -8.45
N VAL A 253 -23.68 -2.71 -9.70
CA VAL A 253 -24.61 -2.31 -10.75
C VAL A 253 -24.15 -2.92 -12.09
N SER A 254 -25.07 -3.13 -13.03
CA SER A 254 -24.71 -3.49 -14.41
C SER A 254 -23.90 -2.37 -15.06
N THR A 255 -22.91 -2.73 -15.89
CA THR A 255 -22.16 -1.75 -16.69
C THR A 255 -23.05 -0.90 -17.60
N ASP A 256 -24.26 -1.33 -17.90
CA ASP A 256 -25.22 -0.58 -18.71
C ASP A 256 -26.05 0.43 -17.89
N ASP A 257 -26.11 0.27 -16.56
CA ASP A 257 -27.04 1.00 -15.69
C ASP A 257 -26.35 1.92 -14.66
N ILE A 258 -25.06 2.21 -14.83
CA ILE A 258 -24.24 2.98 -13.87
C ILE A 258 -24.89 4.32 -13.49
N LEU A 259 -25.51 4.99 -14.45
CA LEU A 259 -26.16 6.29 -14.24
C LEU A 259 -27.61 6.18 -13.73
N ASN A 260 -28.08 4.99 -13.42
CA ASN A 260 -29.41 4.75 -12.85
C ASN A 260 -29.29 4.26 -11.40
N LYS A 261 -29.41 5.19 -10.43
CA LYS A 261 -29.30 4.87 -8.99
C LYS A 261 -30.25 3.74 -8.55
N ALA A 262 -31.42 3.60 -9.17
CA ALA A 262 -32.41 2.58 -8.81
C ALA A 262 -31.95 1.15 -9.19
N GLU A 263 -30.97 1.02 -10.08
CA GLU A 263 -30.46 -0.28 -10.51
C GLU A 263 -29.28 -0.79 -9.65
N TYR A 264 -28.83 0.00 -8.68
CA TYR A 264 -27.83 -0.47 -7.72
C TYR A 264 -28.40 -1.52 -6.78
N GLU A 265 -27.64 -2.57 -6.56
CA GLU A 265 -27.93 -3.64 -5.61
C GLU A 265 -26.91 -3.59 -4.48
N TYR A 266 -27.37 -3.78 -3.25
CA TYR A 266 -26.60 -3.73 -2.03
C TYR A 266 -26.60 -5.09 -1.35
N TRP A 267 -25.46 -5.56 -0.86
CA TRP A 267 -25.37 -6.83 -0.15
C TRP A 267 -25.92 -6.69 1.26
N ASN A 268 -26.92 -7.48 1.62
CA ASN A 268 -27.56 -7.40 2.93
C ASN A 268 -27.07 -8.48 3.93
N GLY A 269 -26.01 -9.23 3.57
CA GLY A 269 -25.50 -10.36 4.36
C GLY A 269 -25.98 -11.72 3.85
N GLU A 270 -27.04 -11.76 3.04
CA GLU A 270 -27.64 -13.00 2.50
C GLU A 270 -27.92 -12.91 0.98
N ALA A 271 -28.32 -11.73 0.51
CA ALA A 271 -28.73 -11.51 -0.88
C ALA A 271 -28.43 -10.08 -1.34
N TRP A 272 -28.41 -9.88 -2.66
CA TRP A 272 -28.33 -8.58 -3.29
C TRP A 272 -29.74 -7.95 -3.37
N VAL A 273 -29.91 -6.78 -2.76
CA VAL A 273 -31.20 -6.08 -2.64
C VAL A 273 -31.10 -4.64 -3.15
N LYS A 274 -32.21 -4.04 -3.58
CA LYS A 274 -32.23 -2.67 -4.09
C LYS A 274 -32.26 -1.58 -3.00
N ASP A 275 -32.50 -1.95 -1.77
CA ASP A 275 -32.62 -1.01 -0.65
C ASP A 275 -31.27 -0.81 0.04
N GLU A 276 -30.67 0.37 -0.16
CA GLU A 276 -29.39 0.76 0.43
C GLU A 276 -29.37 0.63 1.97
N SER A 277 -30.52 0.87 2.62
CA SER A 277 -30.60 0.84 4.09
C SER A 277 -30.40 -0.56 4.69
N GLN A 278 -30.51 -1.59 3.86
CA GLN A 278 -30.30 -2.99 4.25
C GLN A 278 -28.84 -3.45 4.04
N ALA A 279 -27.97 -2.60 3.53
CA ALA A 279 -26.59 -2.97 3.28
C ALA A 279 -25.91 -3.47 4.57
N ALA A 280 -25.41 -4.70 4.55
CA ALA A 280 -24.64 -5.29 5.65
C ALA A 280 -23.14 -5.10 5.44
N PRO A 281 -22.37 -4.96 6.53
CA PRO A 281 -20.92 -4.82 6.41
C PRO A 281 -20.27 -6.16 6.01
N VAL A 282 -19.22 -6.05 5.18
CA VAL A 282 -18.39 -7.18 4.73
C VAL A 282 -17.06 -7.26 5.47
N THR A 283 -16.71 -6.26 6.30
CA THR A 283 -15.51 -6.25 7.14
C THR A 283 -15.82 -5.83 8.58
N ASN A 284 -14.89 -6.08 9.49
CA ASN A 284 -14.98 -5.68 10.91
C ASN A 284 -14.33 -4.33 11.10
N GLY A 285 -14.77 -3.25 10.69
CA GLY A 285 -14.49 -1.89 11.12
C GLY A 285 -13.06 -1.36 10.91
N HIS A 286 -12.89 -0.05 11.19
CA HIS A 286 -11.62 0.69 11.17
C HIS A 286 -10.91 0.79 9.82
N VAL A 287 -11.67 0.71 8.73
CA VAL A 287 -11.18 0.88 7.36
C VAL A 287 -11.15 2.37 7.02
N SER A 288 -10.00 2.84 6.59
CA SER A 288 -9.79 4.19 6.06
C SER A 288 -10.00 4.23 4.55
N GLU A 289 -9.29 5.13 3.90
CA GLU A 289 -9.18 5.17 2.43
C GLU A 289 -8.63 3.85 1.93
N PHE A 290 -9.21 3.31 0.88
CA PHE A 290 -8.92 1.95 0.42
C PHE A 290 -9.02 1.78 -1.09
N SER A 291 -8.41 0.71 -1.59
CA SER A 291 -8.46 0.27 -2.97
C SER A 291 -8.80 -1.22 -3.02
N VAL A 292 -9.60 -1.63 -3.98
CA VAL A 292 -9.97 -3.03 -4.18
C VAL A 292 -9.73 -3.41 -5.63
N ARG A 293 -9.11 -4.59 -5.86
CA ARG A 293 -8.90 -5.16 -7.19
C ARG A 293 -9.06 -6.68 -7.18
N TYR A 294 -9.53 -7.20 -8.27
CA TYR A 294 -9.54 -8.65 -8.54
C TYR A 294 -8.18 -9.07 -9.10
N ASN A 295 -7.61 -10.13 -8.53
CA ASN A 295 -6.43 -10.79 -9.05
C ASN A 295 -6.87 -12.10 -9.71
N SER A 296 -6.79 -12.19 -11.04
CA SER A 296 -7.30 -13.33 -11.82
C SER A 296 -6.42 -14.56 -11.67
N TYR A 297 -5.11 -14.40 -11.39
CA TYR A 297 -4.19 -15.50 -11.17
C TYR A 297 -4.55 -16.31 -9.91
N TYR A 298 -4.82 -15.62 -8.79
CA TYR A 298 -5.24 -16.26 -7.54
C TYR A 298 -6.76 -16.42 -7.43
N LYS A 299 -7.54 -15.82 -8.35
CA LYS A 299 -9.01 -15.76 -8.29
C LYS A 299 -9.51 -15.17 -6.96
N ARG A 300 -8.84 -14.11 -6.51
CA ARG A 300 -9.12 -13.43 -5.24
C ARG A 300 -9.29 -11.94 -5.44
N TRP A 301 -10.20 -11.36 -4.69
CA TRP A 301 -10.31 -9.93 -4.48
C TRP A 301 -9.31 -9.51 -3.41
N ILE A 302 -8.61 -8.42 -3.63
CA ILE A 302 -7.63 -7.85 -2.69
C ILE A 302 -8.09 -6.45 -2.32
N MET A 303 -8.25 -6.20 -1.02
CA MET A 303 -8.57 -4.89 -0.44
C MET A 303 -7.37 -4.38 0.33
N LEU A 304 -6.83 -3.23 -0.07
CA LEU A 304 -5.67 -2.58 0.53
C LEU A 304 -6.11 -1.27 1.17
N TYR A 305 -5.78 -1.03 2.45
CA TYR A 305 -6.24 0.14 3.20
C TYR A 305 -5.37 0.47 4.42
N LEU A 306 -5.50 1.69 4.95
CA LEU A 306 -4.99 2.02 6.28
C LEU A 306 -5.95 1.48 7.34
N SER A 307 -5.50 0.57 8.20
CA SER A 307 -6.22 0.21 9.42
C SER A 307 -6.04 1.31 10.47
N ALA A 308 -7.10 2.06 10.75
CA ALA A 308 -7.04 3.14 11.74
C ALA A 308 -6.73 2.61 13.14
N GLN A 309 -7.17 1.40 13.45
CA GLN A 309 -6.88 0.74 14.73
C GLN A 309 -5.39 0.38 14.87
N GLN A 310 -4.79 -0.18 13.83
CA GLN A 310 -3.39 -0.60 13.86
C GLN A 310 -2.41 0.51 13.48
N ARG A 311 -2.88 1.59 12.84
CA ARG A 311 -2.05 2.66 12.24
C ARG A 311 -1.05 2.11 11.22
N LYS A 312 -1.47 1.08 10.46
CA LYS A 312 -0.65 0.38 9.47
C LYS A 312 -1.44 0.20 8.18
N LEU A 313 -0.74 0.22 7.06
CA LEU A 313 -1.31 -0.22 5.81
C LEU A 313 -1.45 -1.74 5.86
N VAL A 314 -2.66 -2.22 5.62
CA VAL A 314 -3.02 -3.63 5.68
C VAL A 314 -3.76 -4.03 4.41
N TYR A 315 -3.79 -5.31 4.14
CA TYR A 315 -4.65 -5.87 3.10
C TYR A 315 -5.46 -7.04 3.65
N ARG A 316 -6.54 -7.33 2.95
CA ARG A 316 -7.38 -8.52 3.11
C ARG A 316 -7.64 -9.11 1.73
N ASP A 317 -7.96 -10.37 1.65
CA ASP A 317 -8.37 -11.03 0.43
C ASP A 317 -9.62 -11.88 0.61
N ALA A 318 -10.40 -12.05 -0.45
CA ALA A 318 -11.65 -12.81 -0.45
C ALA A 318 -11.89 -13.51 -1.79
N ALA A 319 -12.62 -14.63 -1.77
CA ALA A 319 -13.01 -15.34 -3.00
C ALA A 319 -14.15 -14.65 -3.77
N SER A 320 -15.00 -13.88 -3.08
CA SER A 320 -16.07 -13.12 -3.70
C SER A 320 -16.11 -11.68 -3.17
N PRO A 321 -16.69 -10.72 -3.91
CA PRO A 321 -16.68 -9.31 -3.52
C PRO A 321 -17.44 -9.03 -2.21
N GLU A 322 -18.46 -9.83 -1.91
CA GLU A 322 -19.30 -9.72 -0.71
C GLU A 322 -18.87 -10.65 0.42
N GLY A 323 -18.05 -11.68 0.15
CA GLY A 323 -17.86 -12.80 1.08
C GLY A 323 -16.51 -12.88 1.71
N GLU A 324 -16.49 -13.55 2.83
CA GLU A 324 -15.45 -13.80 3.83
C GLU A 324 -14.07 -13.24 3.53
N TRP A 325 -13.90 -11.96 3.88
CA TRP A 325 -12.59 -11.32 3.81
C TRP A 325 -11.67 -11.88 4.89
N SER A 326 -10.45 -12.23 4.51
CA SER A 326 -9.41 -12.71 5.44
C SER A 326 -9.18 -11.71 6.58
N GLU A 327 -8.49 -12.12 7.64
CA GLU A 327 -8.00 -11.21 8.67
C GLU A 327 -7.03 -10.17 8.05
N GLU A 328 -6.85 -9.04 8.76
CA GLU A 328 -5.92 -8.00 8.36
C GLU A 328 -4.47 -8.51 8.32
N LYS A 329 -3.80 -8.34 7.19
CA LYS A 329 -2.39 -8.65 7.00
C LYS A 329 -1.63 -7.34 6.78
N ILE A 330 -0.59 -7.11 7.57
CA ILE A 330 0.19 -5.87 7.50
C ILE A 330 1.06 -5.90 6.25
N ILE A 331 1.11 -4.78 5.53
CA ILE A 331 1.98 -4.62 4.37
C ILE A 331 3.01 -3.49 4.57
N LEU A 332 2.63 -2.38 5.21
CA LEU A 332 3.51 -1.23 5.47
C LEU A 332 3.15 -0.52 6.78
N ASN A 333 4.10 0.29 7.28
CA ASN A 333 3.85 1.24 8.35
C ASN A 333 3.83 2.69 7.83
N GLY A 334 3.03 3.55 8.48
CA GLY A 334 3.14 5.01 8.33
C GLY A 334 2.68 5.58 6.99
N THR A 335 1.82 4.86 6.23
CA THR A 335 1.25 5.33 4.96
C THR A 335 -0.27 5.21 4.97
N TYR A 336 -0.96 5.92 4.07
CA TYR A 336 -2.42 5.94 3.93
C TYR A 336 -2.83 6.15 2.47
N GLY A 337 -4.14 6.09 2.19
CA GLY A 337 -4.70 6.38 0.87
C GLY A 337 -4.07 5.53 -0.25
N PRO A 338 -4.04 4.20 -0.12
CA PRO A 338 -3.40 3.35 -1.12
C PRO A 338 -4.24 3.22 -2.37
N SER A 339 -3.56 2.99 -3.49
CA SER A 339 -4.19 2.58 -4.75
C SER A 339 -3.42 1.46 -5.41
N ILE A 340 -4.08 0.33 -5.64
CA ILE A 340 -3.53 -0.82 -6.36
C ILE A 340 -3.46 -0.48 -7.85
N HIS A 341 -2.32 -0.75 -8.49
CA HIS A 341 -2.13 -0.49 -9.92
C HIS A 341 -2.97 -1.46 -10.76
N PRO A 342 -3.84 -0.98 -11.68
CA PRO A 342 -4.81 -1.85 -12.35
C PRO A 342 -4.19 -2.87 -13.32
N TRP A 343 -3.01 -2.60 -13.89
CA TRP A 343 -2.35 -3.52 -14.83
C TRP A 343 -1.34 -4.47 -14.16
N PHE A 344 -0.90 -4.16 -12.94
CA PHE A 344 0.18 -4.89 -12.26
C PHE A 344 -0.27 -5.42 -10.90
N CYS A 345 -1.50 -5.88 -10.83
CA CYS A 345 -2.06 -6.61 -9.69
C CYS A 345 -2.61 -7.98 -10.09
N ASP A 346 -2.49 -8.35 -11.35
CA ASP A 346 -3.07 -9.57 -11.92
C ASP A 346 -2.00 -10.63 -12.15
N GLY A 347 -1.51 -11.18 -11.06
CA GLY A 347 -0.40 -12.14 -11.04
C GLY A 347 0.27 -12.18 -9.68
N ARG A 348 1.54 -12.56 -9.68
CA ARG A 348 2.37 -12.60 -8.47
C ARG A 348 2.96 -11.24 -8.11
N ASP A 349 3.12 -10.35 -9.08
CA ASP A 349 3.57 -8.99 -8.83
C ASP A 349 2.42 -8.13 -8.33
N PHE A 350 2.68 -7.36 -7.29
CA PHE A 350 1.68 -6.52 -6.67
C PHE A 350 2.24 -5.10 -6.52
N TRP A 351 1.79 -4.23 -7.42
CA TRP A 351 2.21 -2.85 -7.45
C TRP A 351 1.12 -1.94 -6.93
N PHE A 352 1.48 -1.02 -6.09
CA PHE A 352 0.55 -0.04 -5.54
C PHE A 352 1.26 1.27 -5.19
N VAL A 353 0.49 2.34 -5.14
CA VAL A 353 0.95 3.60 -4.58
C VAL A 353 0.34 3.80 -3.19
N SER A 354 1.00 4.58 -2.36
CA SER A 354 0.45 5.00 -1.08
C SER A 354 1.03 6.36 -0.67
N SER A 355 0.21 7.12 0.04
CA SER A 355 0.51 8.47 0.49
C SER A 355 1.20 8.47 1.85
N THR A 356 2.06 9.45 2.06
CA THR A 356 2.66 9.73 3.36
C THR A 356 2.68 11.22 3.63
N VAL A 357 2.62 11.58 4.90
CA VAL A 357 2.82 12.96 5.36
C VAL A 357 4.19 13.03 6.00
N THR A 358 5.07 13.85 5.47
CA THR A 358 6.36 14.13 6.11
C THR A 358 6.21 15.39 6.95
N MET A 359 6.13 15.22 8.24
CA MET A 359 6.28 16.33 9.20
C MET A 359 7.77 16.59 9.40
N ASP A 360 8.43 17.24 8.46
CA ASP A 360 9.77 17.76 8.68
C ASP A 360 9.64 19.18 9.26
N SER A 361 9.96 19.34 10.53
CA SER A 361 9.98 20.64 11.21
C SER A 361 10.98 21.65 10.60
N LYS A 362 11.83 21.21 9.68
CA LYS A 362 12.78 22.05 8.95
C LYS A 362 12.26 22.54 7.59
N VAL A 363 11.25 21.88 7.06
CA VAL A 363 10.54 22.32 5.86
C VAL A 363 9.19 22.82 6.34
N SER A 364 8.96 24.12 6.36
CA SER A 364 7.74 24.75 6.90
C SER A 364 6.46 24.47 6.11
N TYR A 365 6.40 23.34 5.40
CA TYR A 365 5.25 22.91 4.60
C TYR A 365 5.01 21.43 4.84
N ASP A 366 3.80 21.12 5.20
CA ASP A 366 3.30 19.76 5.15
C ASP A 366 3.39 19.28 3.71
N THR A 367 4.19 18.29 3.50
CA THR A 367 4.40 17.73 2.19
C THR A 367 3.74 16.36 2.18
N TRP A 368 2.58 16.32 1.55
CA TRP A 368 1.97 15.05 1.16
C TRP A 368 2.71 14.53 -0.05
N HIS A 369 3.22 13.32 0.07
CA HIS A 369 3.96 12.63 -0.97
C HIS A 369 3.29 11.31 -1.30
N ILE A 370 3.44 10.88 -2.53
CA ILE A 370 3.00 9.55 -2.98
C ILE A 370 4.22 8.77 -3.44
N PHE A 371 4.31 7.53 -2.97
CA PHE A 371 5.37 6.61 -3.37
C PHE A 371 4.79 5.37 -4.03
N LEU A 372 5.54 4.83 -4.98
CA LEU A 372 5.30 3.54 -5.60
C LEU A 372 5.96 2.44 -4.77
N TYR A 373 5.22 1.37 -4.56
CA TYR A 373 5.65 0.17 -3.85
C TYR A 373 5.46 -1.06 -4.70
N HIS A 374 6.30 -2.04 -4.47
CA HIS A 374 6.20 -3.38 -5.04
C HIS A 374 6.20 -4.43 -3.96
N ALA A 375 5.39 -5.47 -4.13
CA ALA A 375 5.42 -6.69 -3.34
C ALA A 375 5.26 -7.90 -4.26
N LYS A 376 5.64 -9.07 -3.80
CA LYS A 376 5.28 -10.35 -4.43
C LYS A 376 4.10 -10.95 -3.66
N LEU A 377 3.11 -11.43 -4.38
CA LEU A 377 2.02 -12.22 -3.82
C LEU A 377 2.32 -13.70 -3.98
N ARG A 378 1.89 -14.49 -3.02
CA ARG A 378 1.92 -15.94 -3.08
C ARG A 378 0.79 -16.55 -2.28
N GLU A 379 0.56 -17.81 -2.50
CA GLU A 379 -0.35 -18.60 -1.69
C GLU A 379 0.18 -18.71 -0.26
N ASP A 380 -0.72 -18.68 0.70
CA ASP A 380 -0.40 -18.95 2.10
C ASP A 380 0.02 -20.42 2.22
N ALA A 381 1.33 -20.64 2.18
CA ALA A 381 1.93 -21.96 2.20
C ALA A 381 3.03 -22.04 3.27
N ALA A 382 3.19 -23.22 3.86
CA ALA A 382 4.28 -23.47 4.80
C ALA A 382 5.66 -23.19 4.15
N GLY A 383 6.59 -22.62 4.91
CA GLY A 383 7.98 -22.43 4.49
C GLY A 383 8.37 -21.06 3.99
N PHE A 384 7.51 -20.07 4.01
CA PHE A 384 7.87 -18.72 3.61
C PHE A 384 8.30 -17.82 4.78
N ASN A 385 9.08 -16.78 4.46
CA ASN A 385 9.46 -15.79 5.46
C ASN A 385 8.34 -14.76 5.68
N MET A 386 7.85 -14.67 6.91
CA MET A 386 6.83 -13.71 7.35
C MET A 386 7.43 -12.40 7.87
N VAL A 387 8.74 -12.35 8.08
CA VAL A 387 9.45 -11.17 8.57
C VAL A 387 9.75 -10.23 7.41
N TRP A 388 9.44 -8.95 7.60
CA TRP A 388 9.69 -7.88 6.63
C TRP A 388 11.07 -7.28 6.85
N GLU A 389 11.75 -6.91 5.77
CA GLU A 389 13.12 -6.36 5.87
C GLU A 389 14.02 -7.23 6.74
N SER A 390 14.02 -8.51 6.44
CA SER A 390 14.72 -9.54 7.20
C SER A 390 16.23 -9.36 7.24
N GLY A 391 16.80 -8.79 6.17
CA GLY A 391 18.22 -8.51 6.01
C GLY A 391 18.62 -7.07 6.36
N PHE A 392 17.69 -6.22 6.82
CA PHE A 392 17.97 -4.82 7.24
C PHE A 392 18.64 -3.94 6.18
N GLU A 393 18.43 -4.22 4.89
CA GLU A 393 19.17 -3.65 3.77
C GLU A 393 18.83 -2.18 3.48
N ASN A 394 17.66 -1.71 3.93
CA ASN A 394 17.20 -0.35 3.66
C ASN A 394 17.72 0.64 4.69
N GLU A 395 18.41 1.66 4.23
CA GLU A 395 19.03 2.70 5.04
C GLU A 395 18.02 3.53 5.86
N PRO A 396 18.41 4.01 7.05
CA PRO A 396 17.51 4.79 7.91
C PRO A 396 17.06 6.14 7.35
N THR A 397 17.69 6.62 6.28
CA THR A 397 17.33 7.87 5.61
C THR A 397 16.16 7.70 4.64
N GLU A 398 15.82 6.47 4.30
CA GLU A 398 14.67 6.17 3.44
C GLU A 398 13.37 6.15 4.25
N SER A 399 12.26 6.56 3.67
CA SER A 399 10.96 6.57 4.36
C SER A 399 10.41 5.16 4.63
N ILE A 400 10.96 4.12 3.99
CA ILE A 400 10.86 2.73 4.44
C ILE A 400 12.29 2.24 4.67
N SER A 401 12.84 2.54 5.81
CA SER A 401 13.98 1.82 6.35
C SER A 401 13.48 0.61 7.12
N TYR A 402 14.36 -0.34 7.43
CA TYR A 402 14.00 -1.38 8.39
C TYR A 402 13.42 -0.81 9.69
N LYS A 403 13.80 0.41 10.09
CA LYS A 403 13.28 1.13 11.25
C LYS A 403 11.81 1.53 11.12
N THR A 404 11.25 1.54 9.93
CA THR A 404 9.81 1.78 9.71
C THR A 404 9.01 0.49 9.89
N LEU A 405 9.56 -0.64 9.48
CA LEU A 405 8.92 -1.95 9.59
C LEU A 405 9.23 -2.62 10.92
N TRP A 406 10.41 -2.40 11.46
CA TRP A 406 10.81 -2.82 12.78
C TRP A 406 10.64 -1.68 13.79
N LYS A 407 10.01 -1.96 14.91
CA LYS A 407 10.03 -1.05 16.04
C LYS A 407 11.42 -1.10 16.67
N THR A 408 12.20 -0.05 16.46
CA THR A 408 13.58 0.03 16.93
C THR A 408 13.67 0.76 18.28
N TYR A 409 14.61 0.35 19.11
CA TYR A 409 14.85 0.97 20.42
C TYR A 409 16.23 1.65 20.43
N GLU A 410 17.30 0.90 20.64
CA GLU A 410 18.65 1.44 20.67
C GLU A 410 19.55 0.85 19.58
N SER A 411 18.94 0.30 18.52
CA SER A 411 19.68 -0.32 17.42
C SER A 411 20.17 0.69 16.39
N SER A 412 21.22 0.31 15.69
CA SER A 412 21.84 1.04 14.58
C SER A 412 22.11 0.12 13.41
N THR A 413 22.23 0.69 12.21
CA THR A 413 22.71 -0.05 11.05
C THR A 413 24.18 -0.40 11.21
N SER A 414 24.54 -1.60 10.83
CA SER A 414 25.93 -2.08 10.72
C SER A 414 26.19 -2.51 9.28
N TYR A 415 27.36 -2.25 8.76
CA TYR A 415 27.81 -2.71 7.45
C TYR A 415 28.63 -4.02 7.52
N ASP A 416 28.70 -4.65 8.68
CA ASP A 416 29.11 -6.03 8.86
C ASP A 416 27.85 -6.89 8.72
N ALA A 417 27.57 -7.42 7.53
CA ALA A 417 26.38 -8.15 7.16
C ALA A 417 26.68 -9.64 6.95
N HIS A 418 25.72 -10.51 7.25
CA HIS A 418 25.78 -11.92 6.87
C HIS A 418 25.49 -12.08 5.38
N SER A 419 24.46 -11.40 4.87
CA SER A 419 24.20 -11.26 3.44
C SER A 419 23.93 -9.80 3.09
N GLY A 420 23.91 -9.47 1.80
CA GLY A 420 23.61 -8.11 1.35
C GLY A 420 24.67 -7.08 1.76
N LYS A 421 24.24 -5.93 2.29
CA LYS A 421 25.10 -4.77 2.61
C LYS A 421 25.01 -4.31 4.05
N ALA A 422 23.94 -4.65 4.76
CA ALA A 422 23.64 -4.11 6.07
C ALA A 422 23.07 -5.17 7.02
N SER A 423 23.16 -4.91 8.30
CA SER A 423 22.59 -5.70 9.38
C SER A 423 22.12 -4.79 10.52
N CYS A 424 21.40 -5.31 11.49
CA CYS A 424 20.97 -4.55 12.65
C CYS A 424 21.86 -4.83 13.87
N LYS A 425 22.38 -3.77 14.49
CA LYS A 425 23.29 -3.83 15.61
C LYS A 425 22.73 -3.12 16.84
N LEU A 426 22.79 -3.79 18.00
CA LEU A 426 22.55 -3.21 19.31
C LEU A 426 23.85 -3.13 20.09
N ILE A 427 24.08 -2.01 20.75
CA ILE A 427 25.12 -1.87 21.80
C ILE A 427 24.39 -1.59 23.10
N ASN A 428 24.40 -2.54 24.03
CA ASN A 428 23.77 -2.35 25.33
C ASN A 428 24.54 -1.26 26.11
N LYS A 429 23.78 -0.27 26.60
CA LYS A 429 24.36 0.87 27.36
C LYS A 429 24.12 0.79 28.86
N GLU A 430 23.29 -0.18 29.30
CA GLU A 430 22.82 -0.27 30.67
C GLU A 430 23.20 -1.60 31.33
N GLU A 431 23.46 -1.54 32.61
CA GLU A 431 23.81 -2.70 33.46
C GLU A 431 22.57 -3.45 33.90
N GLY A 432 22.59 -4.79 33.82
CA GLY A 432 21.63 -5.68 34.46
C GLY A 432 20.17 -5.55 34.00
N GLN A 433 19.95 -5.02 32.80
CA GLN A 433 18.59 -4.87 32.23
C GLN A 433 18.46 -5.57 30.89
N TRP A 434 17.25 -6.02 30.59
CA TRP A 434 16.88 -6.47 29.26
C TRP A 434 16.71 -5.28 28.33
N LYS A 435 17.28 -5.39 27.12
CA LYS A 435 17.11 -4.42 26.04
C LYS A 435 16.74 -5.14 24.76
N ASP A 436 15.57 -4.79 24.21
CA ASP A 436 15.23 -5.13 22.84
C ASP A 436 16.04 -4.23 21.89
N ALA A 437 16.60 -4.81 20.84
CA ALA A 437 17.22 -4.03 19.77
C ALA A 437 16.15 -3.53 18.78
N CYS A 438 15.33 -4.45 18.30
CA CYS A 438 14.13 -4.17 17.54
C CYS A 438 13.12 -5.30 17.67
N THR A 439 11.86 -4.99 17.38
CA THR A 439 10.76 -5.95 17.36
C THR A 439 9.92 -5.73 16.11
N GLN A 440 9.32 -6.81 15.62
CA GLN A 440 8.34 -6.75 14.55
C GLN A 440 7.12 -7.60 14.93
N THR A 441 5.94 -7.00 14.93
CA THR A 441 4.69 -7.71 15.19
C THR A 441 4.23 -8.42 13.92
N ILE A 442 4.05 -9.74 14.00
CA ILE A 442 3.61 -10.61 12.92
C ILE A 442 2.26 -11.22 13.29
N ILE A 443 1.33 -11.25 12.35
CA ILE A 443 0.08 -11.99 12.46
C ILE A 443 0.35 -13.46 12.14
N VAL A 444 -0.18 -14.36 12.99
CA VAL A 444 0.05 -15.79 12.87
C VAL A 444 -1.28 -16.56 12.98
N HIS A 445 -1.34 -17.75 12.41
CA HIS A 445 -2.47 -18.65 12.60
C HIS A 445 -2.41 -19.34 13.96
N LYS A 446 -3.59 -19.58 14.56
CA LYS A 446 -3.70 -20.32 15.82
C LYS A 446 -3.23 -21.76 15.65
N ASN A 447 -2.70 -22.31 16.76
CA ASN A 447 -2.30 -23.72 16.87
C ASN A 447 -1.35 -24.20 15.75
N THR A 448 -0.54 -23.29 15.23
CA THR A 448 0.39 -23.53 14.12
C THR A 448 1.83 -23.51 14.65
N ASN A 449 2.63 -24.47 14.19
CA ASN A 449 4.05 -24.48 14.47
C ASN A 449 4.77 -23.47 13.58
N TYR A 450 5.66 -22.70 14.19
CA TYR A 450 6.51 -21.73 13.50
C TYR A 450 7.97 -21.95 13.86
N THR A 451 8.85 -21.67 12.91
CA THR A 451 10.31 -21.64 13.14
C THR A 451 10.82 -20.24 12.81
N ILE A 452 11.49 -19.63 13.80
CA ILE A 452 12.33 -18.46 13.59
C ILE A 452 13.74 -18.94 13.31
N LYS A 453 14.38 -18.33 12.31
CA LYS A 453 15.82 -18.44 12.05
C LYS A 453 16.42 -17.05 11.89
N GLY A 454 17.70 -16.92 12.11
CA GLY A 454 18.46 -15.71 11.84
C GLY A 454 19.95 -15.97 12.05
N TYR A 455 20.78 -15.10 11.52
CA TYR A 455 22.22 -15.12 11.73
C TYR A 455 22.64 -14.05 12.70
N ALA A 456 23.51 -14.38 13.63
CA ALA A 456 23.90 -13.45 14.69
C ALA A 456 25.37 -13.56 15.05
N LYS A 457 25.91 -12.40 15.48
CA LYS A 457 27.19 -12.26 16.16
C LYS A 457 26.98 -11.59 17.49
N SER A 458 27.74 -11.96 18.50
CA SER A 458 27.68 -11.33 19.84
C SER A 458 29.06 -11.16 20.43
N SER A 459 29.37 -9.96 20.87
CA SER A 459 30.61 -9.70 21.60
C SER A 459 30.57 -10.30 23.00
N LEU A 460 31.74 -10.67 23.51
CA LEU A 460 31.91 -11.42 24.74
C LEU A 460 32.28 -10.56 25.92
N THR A 461 31.54 -10.75 27.02
CA THR A 461 32.12 -10.63 28.37
C THR A 461 31.33 -11.50 29.36
N GLY A 462 31.81 -12.68 29.63
CA GLY A 462 31.48 -13.52 30.80
C GLY A 462 30.07 -14.04 31.03
N TYR A 463 29.12 -13.27 31.51
CA TYR A 463 27.78 -13.71 31.93
C TYR A 463 26.61 -13.17 31.07
N GLU A 464 26.95 -12.53 30.01
CA GLU A 464 26.00 -11.82 29.16
C GLU A 464 25.30 -12.74 28.20
N LYS A 465 24.05 -12.42 27.88
CA LYS A 465 23.23 -13.21 26.97
C LYS A 465 22.50 -12.33 25.95
N ALA A 466 22.63 -12.71 24.71
CA ALA A 466 21.80 -12.21 23.62
C ALA A 466 20.82 -13.31 23.19
N TYR A 467 19.64 -12.92 22.72
CA TYR A 467 18.57 -13.83 22.34
C TYR A 467 17.90 -13.36 21.06
N LEU A 468 17.52 -14.33 20.23
CA LEU A 468 16.57 -14.18 19.12
C LEU A 468 15.35 -15.03 19.40
N GLY A 469 14.14 -14.53 19.17
CA GLY A 469 12.94 -15.30 19.42
C GLY A 469 11.62 -14.60 19.10
N ALA A 470 10.55 -15.20 19.60
CA ALA A 470 9.19 -14.67 19.55
C ALA A 470 8.65 -14.43 20.97
N ARG A 471 7.90 -13.34 21.10
CA ARG A 471 7.05 -13.04 22.25
C ARG A 471 5.60 -13.16 21.80
N LEU A 472 4.89 -14.18 22.29
CA LEU A 472 3.48 -14.39 21.97
C LEU A 472 2.61 -13.33 22.63
N ALA A 473 1.43 -13.05 22.07
CA ALA A 473 0.51 -12.04 22.59
C ALA A 473 0.07 -12.29 24.04
N ASN A 474 0.05 -13.55 24.50
CA ASN A 474 -0.22 -13.93 25.89
C ASN A 474 1.00 -13.77 26.84
N GLY A 475 2.12 -13.24 26.34
CA GLY A 475 3.33 -13.00 27.13
C GLY A 475 4.32 -14.18 27.21
N VAL A 476 4.02 -15.32 26.59
CA VAL A 476 4.95 -16.44 26.50
C VAL A 476 6.13 -16.07 25.59
N ILE A 477 7.36 -16.34 26.04
CA ILE A 477 8.58 -16.08 25.32
C ILE A 477 9.14 -17.41 24.81
N CYS A 478 9.39 -17.47 23.50
CA CYS A 478 10.00 -18.60 22.80
C CYS A 478 11.28 -18.08 22.14
N ASP A 479 12.42 -18.27 22.78
CA ASP A 479 13.69 -17.72 22.32
C ASP A 479 14.85 -18.71 22.42
N LYS A 480 15.95 -18.34 21.79
CA LYS A 480 17.23 -19.06 21.89
C LYS A 480 18.37 -18.09 22.06
N ALA A 481 19.29 -18.46 22.97
CA ALA A 481 20.49 -17.71 23.22
C ALA A 481 21.39 -17.69 21.98
N ILE A 482 21.90 -16.52 21.66
CA ILE A 482 22.90 -16.30 20.61
C ILE A 482 24.25 -16.66 21.21
N PRO A 483 25.01 -17.58 20.58
CA PRO A 483 26.37 -17.91 21.03
C PRO A 483 27.27 -16.68 21.03
N LEU A 484 28.20 -16.68 22.00
CA LEU A 484 29.18 -15.62 22.11
C LEU A 484 30.30 -15.83 21.09
N ASN A 485 30.10 -15.30 19.89
CA ASN A 485 31.11 -15.30 18.83
C ASN A 485 31.09 -13.95 18.10
N PRO A 486 32.09 -13.08 18.32
CA PRO A 486 32.14 -11.79 17.67
C PRO A 486 32.63 -11.83 16.23
N ASP A 487 33.30 -12.89 15.83
CA ASP A 487 34.04 -12.97 14.58
C ASP A 487 33.27 -13.70 13.48
N GLU A 488 32.38 -14.64 13.85
CA GLU A 488 31.67 -15.49 12.92
C GLU A 488 30.16 -15.39 13.09
N TRP A 489 29.44 -15.34 11.98
CA TRP A 489 27.98 -15.44 11.95
C TRP A 489 27.53 -16.85 12.33
N THR A 490 26.62 -16.93 13.29
CA THR A 490 26.05 -18.20 13.78
C THR A 490 24.55 -18.24 13.48
N GLU A 491 24.10 -19.31 12.86
CA GLU A 491 22.65 -19.55 12.68
C GLU A 491 21.97 -19.85 14.01
N ILE A 492 20.92 -19.11 14.31
CA ILE A 492 20.02 -19.32 15.46
C ILE A 492 18.69 -19.80 14.92
N SER A 493 18.16 -20.86 15.52
CA SER A 493 16.85 -21.40 15.13
C SER A 493 16.05 -21.80 16.36
N VAL A 494 14.77 -21.43 16.42
CA VAL A 494 13.82 -21.82 17.47
C VAL A 494 12.47 -22.14 16.85
N THR A 495 11.91 -23.29 17.22
CA THR A 495 10.57 -23.72 16.81
C THR A 495 9.62 -23.65 17.98
N PHE A 496 8.40 -23.17 17.76
CA PHE A 496 7.36 -23.05 18.79
C PHE A 496 5.97 -23.18 18.16
N ASN A 497 4.96 -23.41 18.97
CA ASN A 497 3.54 -23.40 18.57
C ASN A 497 2.88 -22.09 19.00
N SER A 498 2.11 -21.47 18.10
CA SER A 498 1.40 -20.22 18.39
C SER A 498 0.29 -20.35 19.44
N GLY A 499 -0.19 -21.56 19.71
CA GLY A 499 -1.35 -21.79 20.58
C GLY A 499 -2.57 -21.00 20.09
N ASP A 500 -3.30 -20.38 21.02
CA ASP A 500 -4.46 -19.56 20.69
C ASP A 500 -4.11 -18.12 20.24
N ASN A 501 -2.81 -17.78 20.12
CA ASN A 501 -2.40 -16.44 19.74
C ASN A 501 -2.55 -16.23 18.23
N THR A 502 -3.00 -15.03 17.85
CA THR A 502 -3.14 -14.57 16.46
C THR A 502 -2.05 -13.57 16.06
N SER A 503 -1.17 -13.21 16.99
CA SER A 503 -0.01 -12.37 16.73
C SER A 503 1.13 -12.69 17.68
N LEU A 504 2.33 -12.31 17.27
CA LEU A 504 3.54 -12.38 18.08
C LEU A 504 4.49 -11.24 17.70
N ASP A 505 5.42 -10.93 18.58
CA ASP A 505 6.57 -10.06 18.27
C ASP A 505 7.80 -10.92 18.03
N VAL A 506 8.35 -10.88 16.82
CA VAL A 506 9.72 -11.33 16.56
C VAL A 506 10.65 -10.29 17.17
N PHE A 507 11.64 -10.72 17.94
CA PHE A 507 12.56 -9.83 18.61
C PHE A 507 14.00 -10.38 18.64
N PHE A 508 14.95 -9.49 18.78
CA PHE A 508 16.26 -9.82 19.34
C PHE A 508 16.67 -8.77 20.35
N GLY A 509 17.45 -9.18 21.31
CA GLY A 509 17.85 -8.30 22.40
C GLY A 509 18.92 -8.90 23.28
N THR A 510 19.32 -8.16 24.30
CA THR A 510 20.40 -8.53 25.22
C THR A 510 20.00 -8.35 26.68
N TRP A 511 20.60 -9.17 27.52
CA TRP A 511 20.67 -9.00 28.98
C TRP A 511 22.11 -8.96 29.40
N GLY A 512 22.55 -7.95 30.14
CA GLY A 512 23.93 -7.93 30.67
C GLY A 512 24.49 -6.54 30.85
N HIS A 513 25.80 -6.42 30.65
CA HIS A 513 26.57 -5.22 30.96
C HIS A 513 26.60 -4.20 29.83
N ALA A 514 26.88 -2.96 30.20
CA ALA A 514 27.14 -1.91 29.22
C ALA A 514 28.36 -2.27 28.35
N GLY A 515 28.18 -2.14 27.02
CA GLY A 515 29.19 -2.49 26.01
C GLY A 515 28.95 -3.82 25.29
N LEU A 516 28.04 -4.67 25.79
CA LEU A 516 27.64 -5.87 25.04
C LEU A 516 27.06 -5.48 23.68
N THR A 517 27.59 -6.08 22.62
CA THR A 517 27.16 -5.87 21.26
C THR A 517 26.52 -7.14 20.70
N VAL A 518 25.36 -7.03 20.09
CA VAL A 518 24.77 -8.06 19.25
C VAL A 518 24.47 -7.49 17.88
N THR A 519 24.80 -8.25 16.84
CA THR A 519 24.48 -7.94 15.45
C THR A 519 23.66 -9.10 14.89
N VAL A 520 22.56 -8.80 14.21
CA VAL A 520 21.63 -9.81 13.68
C VAL A 520 21.28 -9.47 12.24
N ASP A 521 21.14 -10.51 11.43
CA ASP A 521 20.85 -10.42 10.01
C ASP A 521 19.98 -11.60 9.56
N ASP A 522 19.35 -11.47 8.39
CA ASP A 522 18.58 -12.53 7.70
C ASP A 522 17.58 -13.25 8.62
N ILE A 523 16.80 -12.48 9.38
CA ILE A 523 15.78 -13.05 10.27
C ILE A 523 14.61 -13.56 9.44
N THR A 524 14.25 -14.82 9.65
CA THR A 524 13.07 -15.44 9.02
C THR A 524 12.12 -15.99 10.06
N LEU A 525 10.82 -15.92 9.78
CA LEU A 525 9.74 -16.64 10.49
C LEU A 525 8.91 -17.35 9.44
N ALA A 526 8.73 -18.64 9.60
CA ALA A 526 7.90 -19.42 8.69
C ALA A 526 7.09 -20.48 9.44
N PRO A 527 5.88 -20.85 8.95
CA PRO A 527 5.21 -22.07 9.39
C PRO A 527 6.12 -23.27 9.19
N SER A 528 6.11 -24.20 10.12
CA SER A 528 6.89 -25.44 10.05
C SER A 528 6.00 -26.66 10.25
N ASN A 529 6.30 -27.74 9.52
CA ASN A 529 5.55 -29.01 9.60
C ASN A 529 5.77 -29.71 10.94
#